data_aeeb7fdcb9b3db067c83ee099652f36b
#
_entry.id   aeeb7fdcb9b3db067c83ee099652f36b
#
_cell.length_a   1.000
_cell.length_b   1.000
_cell.length_c   1.000
_cell.angle_alpha   90.00
_cell.angle_beta   90.00
_cell.angle_gamma   90.00
#
_symmetry.space_group_name_H-M   'P 1'
#
loop_
_entity.id
_entity.type
_entity.pdbx_description
1 polymer ?
#
loop_
_entity_poly.entity_id
_entity_poly.type
_entity_poly.pdbx_seq_one_letter_code
_entity_poly.pdbx_strand_id
1 'polypeptide(L)'
;EYLLFQENIPDIPNLLNKDRVKSGREAISHFQAEYLVLDDGFQHLRLARNLDIVTIDALNPFGYEHIVPRGMLREPLESLKRADMIMLTHVDQCNQDKITVMINRLRGIVGQIPIVETVHKLMCLESSKGGETMDVTWLQGKKVFAFCAIGNPASFRKSIECLGGELLGFRVFPDHHVYTPSE
;
A
#
# COMPACT_ATOMS: atom_id res chain seq x y z
N GLU A 1 1.08 4.19 11.56
CA GLU A 1 -0.04 4.51 10.62
C GLU A 1 -0.91 5.66 11.13
N TYR A 2 -1.51 5.58 12.33
CA TYR A 2 -2.38 6.63 12.88
C TYR A 2 -1.73 8.04 12.87
N LEU A 3 -0.47 8.16 13.29
CA LEU A 3 0.27 9.43 13.26
C LEU A 3 0.49 9.94 11.83
N LEU A 4 0.77 9.05 10.89
CA LEU A 4 0.91 9.41 9.47
C LEU A 4 -0.38 10.00 8.90
N PHE A 5 -1.53 9.44 9.26
CA PHE A 5 -2.81 10.01 8.85
C PHE A 5 -3.04 11.39 9.46
N GLN A 6 -2.72 11.58 10.73
CA GLN A 6 -2.85 12.89 11.39
C GLN A 6 -1.95 13.95 10.77
N GLU A 7 -0.74 13.59 10.37
CA GLU A 7 0.21 14.52 9.75
C GLU A 7 -0.17 14.87 8.30
N ASN A 8 -0.63 13.88 7.51
CA ASN A 8 -0.87 14.08 6.08
C ASN A 8 -2.30 14.52 5.73
N ILE A 9 -3.27 14.21 6.58
CA ILE A 9 -4.69 14.58 6.37
C ILE A 9 -5.33 15.09 7.68
N PRO A 10 -4.78 16.17 8.27
CA PRO A 10 -5.20 16.66 9.59
C PRO A 10 -6.68 17.09 9.65
N ASP A 11 -7.26 17.47 8.53
CA ASP A 11 -8.66 17.92 8.44
C ASP A 11 -9.66 16.77 8.42
N ILE A 12 -9.20 15.52 8.31
CA ILE A 12 -10.06 14.33 8.30
C ILE A 12 -9.97 13.62 9.66
N PRO A 13 -11.10 13.48 10.38
CA PRO A 13 -11.12 12.75 11.65
C PRO A 13 -10.64 11.30 11.48
N ASN A 14 -9.65 10.91 12.26
CA ASN A 14 -9.07 9.58 12.24
C ASN A 14 -9.32 8.88 13.58
N LEU A 15 -10.06 7.78 13.58
CA LEU A 15 -10.50 7.07 14.77
C LEU A 15 -9.83 5.70 14.87
N LEU A 16 -9.01 5.50 15.88
CA LEU A 16 -8.35 4.23 16.17
C LEU A 16 -9.11 3.45 17.25
N ASN A 17 -9.75 2.34 16.89
CA ASN A 17 -10.43 1.46 17.84
C ASN A 17 -10.48 0.02 17.29
N LYS A 18 -10.31 -0.98 18.15
CA LYS A 18 -10.48 -2.40 17.77
C LYS A 18 -11.93 -2.73 17.38
N ASP A 19 -12.90 -2.08 18.00
CA ASP A 19 -14.31 -2.18 17.62
C ASP A 19 -14.64 -1.13 16.54
N ARG A 20 -14.57 -1.54 15.28
CA ARG A 20 -14.84 -0.68 14.11
C ARG A 20 -16.29 -0.18 14.05
N VAL A 21 -17.24 -0.96 14.62
CA VAL A 21 -18.65 -0.52 14.69
C VAL A 21 -18.79 0.67 15.64
N LYS A 22 -18.09 0.63 16.77
CA LYS A 22 -18.06 1.74 17.74
C LYS A 22 -17.46 2.99 17.10
N SER A 23 -16.30 2.87 16.43
CA SER A 23 -15.68 4.00 15.71
C SER A 23 -16.60 4.59 14.62
N GLY A 24 -17.27 3.73 13.86
CA GLY A 24 -18.21 4.20 12.83
C GLY A 24 -19.37 5.00 13.42
N ARG A 25 -19.95 4.55 14.54
CA ARG A 25 -21.01 5.29 15.23
C ARG A 25 -20.50 6.62 15.78
N GLU A 26 -19.30 6.64 16.34
CA GLU A 26 -18.65 7.86 16.82
C GLU A 26 -18.39 8.84 15.69
N ALA A 27 -17.88 8.38 14.55
CA ALA A 27 -17.68 9.21 13.37
C ALA A 27 -18.97 9.89 12.89
N ILE A 28 -20.06 9.14 12.86
CA ILE A 28 -21.38 9.69 12.45
C ILE A 28 -21.91 10.68 13.50
N SER A 29 -21.85 10.33 14.80
CA SER A 29 -22.49 11.13 15.84
C SER A 29 -21.74 12.41 16.17
N HIS A 30 -20.40 12.40 16.18
CA HIS A 30 -19.58 13.54 16.57
C HIS A 30 -19.13 14.39 15.38
N PHE A 31 -18.80 13.73 14.27
CA PHE A 31 -18.23 14.41 13.10
C PHE A 31 -19.21 14.55 11.93
N GLN A 32 -20.44 13.99 12.07
CA GLN A 32 -21.46 14.00 11.01
C GLN A 32 -20.91 13.41 9.69
N ALA A 33 -20.04 12.40 9.78
CA ALA A 33 -19.40 11.80 8.63
C ALA A 33 -20.43 11.12 7.71
N GLU A 34 -20.44 11.49 6.44
CA GLU A 34 -21.26 10.89 5.40
C GLU A 34 -20.56 9.67 4.76
N TYR A 35 -19.23 9.68 4.75
CA TYR A 35 -18.38 8.60 4.20
C TYR A 35 -17.42 8.12 5.28
N LEU A 36 -17.31 6.80 5.38
CA LEU A 36 -16.38 6.15 6.30
C LEU A 36 -15.41 5.30 5.48
N VAL A 37 -14.11 5.61 5.56
CA VAL A 37 -13.05 4.80 4.96
C VAL A 37 -12.46 3.89 6.04
N LEU A 38 -12.46 2.59 5.79
CA LEU A 38 -11.95 1.59 6.71
C LEU A 38 -10.64 1.03 6.18
N ASP A 39 -9.54 1.35 6.86
CA ASP A 39 -8.23 0.81 6.55
C ASP A 39 -8.09 -0.62 7.08
N ASP A 40 -7.53 -1.51 6.23
CA ASP A 40 -7.35 -2.94 6.50
C ASP A 40 -8.62 -3.65 7.01
N GLY A 41 -9.74 -3.35 6.37
CA GLY A 41 -11.06 -3.72 6.85
C GLY A 41 -11.67 -4.99 6.26
N PHE A 42 -11.05 -5.63 5.26
CA PHE A 42 -11.68 -6.72 4.50
C PHE A 42 -12.06 -7.94 5.33
N GLN A 43 -11.26 -8.27 6.38
CA GLN A 43 -11.54 -9.34 7.33
C GLN A 43 -12.57 -8.97 8.40
N HIS A 44 -12.97 -7.69 8.50
CA HIS A 44 -13.88 -7.24 9.56
C HIS A 44 -15.36 -7.45 9.18
N LEU A 45 -15.80 -8.71 9.15
CA LEU A 45 -17.12 -9.12 8.66
C LEU A 45 -18.31 -8.60 9.48
N ARG A 46 -18.09 -8.13 10.71
CA ARG A 46 -19.15 -7.58 11.59
C ARG A 46 -19.66 -6.20 11.15
N LEU A 47 -18.92 -5.50 10.30
CA LEU A 47 -19.29 -4.19 9.79
C LEU A 47 -19.77 -4.35 8.34
N ALA A 48 -21.03 -4.01 8.09
CA ALA A 48 -21.55 -3.91 6.72
C ALA A 48 -20.83 -2.77 5.98
N ARG A 49 -20.43 -3.02 4.74
CA ARG A 49 -19.75 -2.04 3.88
C ARG A 49 -20.51 -1.90 2.56
N ASN A 50 -20.45 -0.71 2.00
CA ASN A 50 -21.07 -0.44 0.70
C ASN A 50 -20.12 -0.73 -0.46
N LEU A 51 -18.79 -0.68 -0.20
CA LEU A 51 -17.74 -0.91 -1.19
C LEU A 51 -16.53 -1.56 -0.52
N ASP A 52 -16.13 -2.71 -1.02
CA ASP A 52 -14.90 -3.41 -0.65
C ASP A 52 -13.89 -3.34 -1.79
N ILE A 53 -12.86 -2.53 -1.64
CA ILE A 53 -11.71 -2.45 -2.57
C ILE A 53 -10.58 -3.30 -1.99
N VAL A 54 -10.15 -4.32 -2.73
CA VAL A 54 -9.03 -5.17 -2.31
C VAL A 54 -7.80 -4.85 -3.14
N THR A 55 -6.72 -4.46 -2.47
CA THR A 55 -5.42 -4.24 -3.11
C THR A 55 -4.67 -5.56 -3.23
N ILE A 56 -4.11 -5.82 -4.42
CA ILE A 56 -3.28 -6.99 -4.71
C ILE A 56 -1.96 -6.51 -5.30
N ASP A 57 -0.85 -6.87 -4.66
CA ASP A 57 0.49 -6.57 -5.18
C ASP A 57 0.80 -7.49 -6.37
N ALA A 58 0.97 -6.90 -7.55
CA ALA A 58 1.29 -7.64 -8.77
C ALA A 58 2.62 -8.40 -8.71
N LEU A 59 3.52 -8.04 -7.80
CA LEU A 59 4.79 -8.74 -7.60
C LEU A 59 4.61 -10.08 -6.90
N ASN A 60 3.60 -10.19 -6.01
CA ASN A 60 3.24 -11.44 -5.32
C ASN A 60 1.72 -11.53 -5.10
N PRO A 61 0.92 -11.69 -6.17
CA PRO A 61 -0.53 -11.48 -6.13
C PRO A 61 -1.29 -12.51 -5.31
N PHE A 62 -0.74 -13.70 -5.15
CA PHE A 62 -1.43 -14.84 -4.53
C PHE A 62 -0.74 -15.36 -3.26
N GLY A 63 0.15 -14.55 -2.65
CA GLY A 63 0.76 -14.82 -1.36
C GLY A 63 1.35 -16.23 -1.20
N TYR A 64 2.02 -16.73 -2.25
CA TYR A 64 2.52 -18.12 -2.38
C TYR A 64 1.41 -19.18 -2.31
N GLU A 65 0.16 -18.82 -2.60
CA GLU A 65 -1.03 -19.69 -2.65
C GLU A 65 -1.42 -20.35 -1.33
N HIS A 66 -0.86 -19.88 -0.22
CA HIS A 66 -1.12 -20.44 1.09
C HIS A 66 -1.44 -19.35 2.12
N ILE A 67 -2.29 -19.73 3.06
CA ILE A 67 -2.60 -18.90 4.23
C ILE A 67 -1.39 -18.92 5.19
N VAL A 68 -1.25 -17.82 5.94
CA VAL A 68 -0.29 -17.71 7.06
C VAL A 68 -0.45 -18.91 8.01
N PRO A 69 0.66 -19.55 8.46
CA PRO A 69 2.07 -19.14 8.32
C PRO A 69 2.80 -19.73 7.10
N ARG A 70 2.16 -20.61 6.31
CA ARG A 70 2.79 -21.26 5.16
C ARG A 70 2.99 -20.32 3.96
N GLY A 71 2.09 -19.37 3.77
CA GLY A 71 2.15 -18.33 2.76
C GLY A 71 1.84 -16.96 3.38
N MET A 72 1.36 -16.02 2.57
CA MET A 72 1.09 -14.66 2.98
C MET A 72 -0.42 -14.29 2.93
N LEU A 73 -1.27 -15.21 2.51
CA LEU A 73 -2.71 -14.96 2.46
C LEU A 73 -3.28 -14.92 3.88
N ARG A 74 -4.12 -13.94 4.15
CA ARG A 74 -4.90 -13.85 5.40
C ARG A 74 -6.18 -14.69 5.34
N GLU A 75 -6.70 -14.89 4.12
CA GLU A 75 -7.89 -15.68 3.81
C GLU A 75 -7.67 -16.48 2.52
N PRO A 76 -8.48 -17.54 2.26
CA PRO A 76 -8.49 -18.23 0.98
C PRO A 76 -8.79 -17.27 -0.19
N LEU A 77 -8.25 -17.55 -1.37
CA LEU A 77 -8.46 -16.71 -2.56
C LEU A 77 -9.94 -16.54 -2.92
N GLU A 78 -10.78 -17.54 -2.61
CA GLU A 78 -12.23 -17.51 -2.80
C GLU A 78 -12.90 -16.37 -2.02
N SER A 79 -12.29 -15.88 -0.95
CA SER A 79 -12.79 -14.74 -0.17
C SER A 79 -12.83 -13.45 -1.00
N LEU A 80 -12.03 -13.36 -2.06
CA LEU A 80 -12.05 -12.25 -3.01
C LEU A 80 -13.41 -12.06 -3.69
N LYS A 81 -14.29 -13.07 -3.69
CA LYS A 81 -15.66 -12.96 -4.19
C LYS A 81 -16.52 -11.93 -3.45
N ARG A 82 -16.07 -11.49 -2.25
CA ARG A 82 -16.75 -10.42 -1.50
C ARG A 82 -16.34 -9.04 -1.94
N ALA A 83 -15.24 -8.91 -2.71
CA ALA A 83 -14.76 -7.64 -3.18
C ALA A 83 -15.68 -7.06 -4.27
N ASP A 84 -15.87 -5.76 -4.23
CA ASP A 84 -16.56 -5.01 -5.28
C ASP A 84 -15.59 -4.51 -6.36
N MET A 85 -14.30 -4.38 -6.00
CA MET A 85 -13.24 -3.96 -6.91
C MET A 85 -11.90 -4.58 -6.47
N ILE A 86 -11.08 -4.94 -7.45
CA ILE A 86 -9.66 -5.29 -7.25
C ILE A 86 -8.79 -4.14 -7.77
N MET A 87 -7.81 -3.73 -6.98
CA MET A 87 -6.79 -2.78 -7.38
C MET A 87 -5.43 -3.49 -7.42
N LEU A 88 -4.89 -3.69 -8.63
CA LEU A 88 -3.55 -4.25 -8.82
C LEU A 88 -2.52 -3.13 -8.66
N THR A 89 -1.61 -3.29 -7.70
CA THR A 89 -0.51 -2.34 -7.46
C THR A 89 0.80 -2.83 -8.08
N HIS A 90 1.77 -1.92 -8.31
CA HIS A 90 3.10 -2.21 -8.87
C HIS A 90 3.07 -2.88 -10.26
N VAL A 91 2.04 -2.64 -11.07
CA VAL A 91 1.94 -3.25 -12.40
C VAL A 91 3.07 -2.81 -13.34
N ASP A 92 3.59 -1.59 -13.16
CA ASP A 92 4.75 -1.04 -13.87
C ASP A 92 6.06 -1.82 -13.64
N GLN A 93 6.10 -2.65 -12.61
CA GLN A 93 7.26 -3.49 -12.27
C GLN A 93 7.12 -4.92 -12.79
N CYS A 94 6.01 -5.25 -13.41
CA CYS A 94 5.69 -6.56 -13.96
C CYS A 94 5.75 -6.58 -15.49
N ASN A 95 5.98 -7.77 -16.05
CA ASN A 95 5.83 -7.98 -17.50
C ASN A 95 4.32 -8.06 -17.82
N GLN A 96 3.93 -7.49 -18.98
CA GLN A 96 2.52 -7.44 -19.44
C GLN A 96 1.88 -8.84 -19.55
N ASP A 97 2.64 -9.85 -20.00
CA ASP A 97 2.12 -11.22 -20.09
C ASP A 97 1.74 -11.77 -18.69
N LYS A 98 2.56 -11.49 -17.68
CA LYS A 98 2.26 -11.89 -16.30
C LYS A 98 1.01 -11.18 -15.77
N ILE A 99 0.86 -9.90 -16.07
CA ILE A 99 -0.33 -9.12 -15.67
C ILE A 99 -1.58 -9.72 -16.32
N THR A 100 -1.52 -10.03 -17.61
CA THR A 100 -2.64 -10.65 -18.35
C THR A 100 -3.04 -12.00 -17.74
N VAL A 101 -2.07 -12.86 -17.44
CA VAL A 101 -2.32 -14.16 -16.79
C VAL A 101 -2.96 -13.98 -15.42
N MET A 102 -2.45 -13.02 -14.63
CA MET A 102 -2.96 -12.69 -13.30
C MET A 102 -4.41 -12.20 -13.36
N ILE A 103 -4.71 -11.25 -14.25
CA ILE A 103 -6.06 -10.72 -14.43
C ILE A 103 -7.02 -11.83 -14.83
N ASN A 104 -6.64 -12.71 -15.77
CA ASN A 104 -7.48 -13.83 -16.17
C ASN A 104 -7.76 -14.80 -15.01
N ARG A 105 -6.76 -15.07 -14.17
CA ARG A 105 -6.94 -15.89 -12.97
C ARG A 105 -7.87 -15.21 -11.96
N LEU A 106 -7.70 -13.91 -11.71
CA LEU A 106 -8.58 -13.15 -10.83
C LEU A 106 -10.02 -13.15 -11.35
N ARG A 107 -10.24 -12.92 -12.63
CA ARG A 107 -11.57 -13.00 -13.26
C ARG A 107 -12.22 -14.36 -13.08
N GLY A 108 -11.45 -15.44 -13.09
CA GLY A 108 -11.94 -16.79 -12.76
C GLY A 108 -12.46 -16.92 -11.33
N ILE A 109 -11.97 -16.09 -10.40
CA ILE A 109 -12.38 -16.11 -8.98
C ILE A 109 -13.52 -15.12 -8.73
N VAL A 110 -13.34 -13.85 -9.15
CA VAL A 110 -14.22 -12.73 -8.78
C VAL A 110 -15.29 -12.39 -9.84
N GLY A 111 -15.22 -12.99 -11.02
CA GLY A 111 -16.16 -12.71 -12.12
C GLY A 111 -15.89 -11.35 -12.78
N GLN A 112 -16.95 -10.57 -13.00
CA GLN A 112 -16.92 -9.34 -13.81
C GLN A 112 -16.75 -8.04 -13.00
N ILE A 113 -16.32 -8.11 -11.73
CA ILE A 113 -16.04 -6.89 -10.98
C ILE A 113 -14.88 -6.11 -11.61
N PRO A 114 -14.80 -4.78 -11.41
CA PRO A 114 -13.68 -3.98 -11.89
C PRO A 114 -12.34 -4.48 -11.36
N ILE A 115 -11.35 -4.61 -12.25
CA ILE A 115 -9.95 -4.84 -11.91
C ILE A 115 -9.17 -3.65 -12.48
N VAL A 116 -8.59 -2.82 -11.62
CA VAL A 116 -7.91 -1.57 -11.97
C VAL A 116 -6.40 -1.75 -11.79
N GLU A 117 -5.64 -1.41 -12.80
CA GLU A 117 -4.18 -1.41 -12.76
C GLU A 117 -3.69 -0.07 -12.21
N THR A 118 -2.78 -0.10 -11.23
CA THR A 118 -2.23 1.11 -10.60
C THR A 118 -0.73 1.04 -10.44
N VAL A 119 -0.11 2.20 -10.38
CA VAL A 119 1.34 2.38 -10.20
C VAL A 119 1.62 3.31 -9.03
N HIS A 120 2.74 3.12 -8.36
CA HIS A 120 3.23 4.05 -7.35
C HIS A 120 4.09 5.12 -8.03
N LYS A 121 3.58 6.34 -8.14
CA LYS A 121 4.31 7.47 -8.70
C LYS A 121 4.94 8.29 -7.59
N LEU A 122 6.27 8.42 -7.62
CA LEU A 122 6.97 9.37 -6.74
C LEU A 122 6.63 10.80 -7.17
N MET A 123 6.20 11.63 -6.24
CA MET A 123 5.75 13.00 -6.50
C MET A 123 6.81 14.04 -6.18
N CYS A 124 7.53 13.88 -5.07
CA CYS A 124 8.57 14.79 -4.63
C CYS A 124 9.57 14.08 -3.72
N LEU A 125 10.69 14.76 -3.46
CA LEU A 125 11.64 14.45 -2.40
C LEU A 125 11.40 15.44 -1.27
N GLU A 126 11.41 14.97 -0.04
CA GLU A 126 11.24 15.81 1.15
C GLU A 126 12.49 15.79 2.00
N SER A 127 12.90 16.96 2.49
CA SER A 127 14.03 17.08 3.40
C SER A 127 13.70 16.52 4.78
N SER A 128 14.55 15.63 5.33
CA SER A 128 14.38 15.11 6.69
C SER A 128 14.45 16.18 7.78
N LYS A 129 14.96 17.38 7.46
CA LYS A 129 14.97 18.53 8.36
C LYS A 129 13.66 19.33 8.34
N GLY A 130 12.70 18.91 7.53
CA GLY A 130 11.38 19.52 7.37
C GLY A 130 11.33 20.71 6.41
N GLY A 131 10.20 20.88 5.73
CA GLY A 131 9.78 22.07 5.03
C GLY A 131 10.24 22.28 3.60
N GLU A 132 11.32 21.66 3.15
CA GLU A 132 11.76 21.78 1.76
C GLU A 132 11.39 20.53 0.95
N THR A 133 10.58 20.72 -0.07
CA THR A 133 10.29 19.69 -1.09
C THR A 133 11.08 20.00 -2.35
N MET A 134 11.61 18.97 -2.99
CA MET A 134 12.32 19.05 -4.26
C MET A 134 11.62 18.19 -5.29
N ASP A 135 11.69 18.58 -6.54
CA ASP A 135 11.23 17.74 -7.65
C ASP A 135 12.07 16.45 -7.72
N VAL A 136 11.43 15.34 -8.10
CA VAL A 136 12.10 14.03 -8.20
C VAL A 136 13.25 14.03 -9.21
N THR A 137 13.22 14.91 -10.21
CA THR A 137 14.31 15.09 -11.19
C THR A 137 15.61 15.54 -10.56
N TRP A 138 15.59 16.07 -9.32
CA TRP A 138 16.79 16.40 -8.57
C TRP A 138 17.74 15.21 -8.40
N LEU A 139 17.20 13.97 -8.40
CA LEU A 139 18.02 12.75 -8.30
C LEU A 139 18.84 12.45 -9.58
N GLN A 140 18.48 13.04 -10.71
CA GLN A 140 19.15 12.73 -11.98
C GLN A 140 20.64 13.03 -11.92
N GLY A 141 21.46 12.01 -12.16
CA GLY A 141 22.93 12.09 -12.10
C GLY A 141 23.51 12.33 -10.70
N LYS A 142 22.71 12.25 -9.64
CA LYS A 142 23.21 12.38 -8.25
C LYS A 142 23.71 11.04 -7.74
N LYS A 143 24.87 11.12 -7.06
CA LYS A 143 25.42 9.99 -6.29
C LYS A 143 24.70 9.92 -4.95
N VAL A 144 24.00 8.82 -4.69
CA VAL A 144 23.19 8.67 -3.50
C VAL A 144 23.54 7.40 -2.73
N PHE A 145 23.51 7.47 -1.41
CA PHE A 145 23.44 6.31 -0.54
C PHE A 145 22.02 6.21 -0.01
N ALA A 146 21.35 5.08 -0.24
CA ALA A 146 19.97 4.90 0.17
C ALA A 146 19.85 3.83 1.26
N PHE A 147 18.87 4.00 2.15
CA PHE A 147 18.51 3.00 3.14
C PHE A 147 17.01 2.99 3.34
N CYS A 148 16.47 1.85 3.75
CA CYS A 148 15.03 1.70 3.99
C CYS A 148 14.74 0.60 5.01
N ALA A 149 13.54 0.70 5.62
CA ALA A 149 12.96 -0.27 6.52
C ALA A 149 11.50 -0.51 6.10
N ILE A 150 11.31 -1.04 4.91
CA ILE A 150 10.00 -1.25 4.27
C ILE A 150 9.86 -2.67 3.75
N GLY A 151 8.63 -3.15 3.58
CA GLY A 151 8.33 -4.51 3.11
C GLY A 151 8.82 -4.83 1.68
N ASN A 152 9.04 -3.82 0.82
CA ASN A 152 9.55 -4.03 -0.55
C ASN A 152 10.76 -3.13 -0.86
N PRO A 153 11.97 -3.45 -0.36
CA PRO A 153 13.19 -2.70 -0.62
C PRO A 153 13.60 -2.66 -2.09
N ALA A 154 13.29 -3.72 -2.85
CA ALA A 154 13.64 -3.81 -4.27
C ALA A 154 12.89 -2.77 -5.11
N SER A 155 11.62 -2.52 -4.80
CA SER A 155 10.82 -1.47 -5.43
C SER A 155 11.41 -0.08 -5.17
N PHE A 156 11.82 0.19 -3.93
CA PHE A 156 12.43 1.47 -3.58
C PHE A 156 13.77 1.70 -4.32
N ARG A 157 14.63 0.68 -4.38
CA ARG A 157 15.87 0.73 -5.17
C ARG A 157 15.57 1.08 -6.63
N LYS A 158 14.65 0.34 -7.26
CA LYS A 158 14.25 0.54 -8.65
C LYS A 158 13.72 1.96 -8.90
N SER A 159 12.97 2.50 -7.95
CA SER A 159 12.46 3.87 -8.04
C SER A 159 13.59 4.90 -8.13
N ILE A 160 14.63 4.78 -7.29
CA ILE A 160 15.79 5.68 -7.32
C ILE A 160 16.54 5.57 -8.65
N GLU A 161 16.77 4.34 -9.12
CA GLU A 161 17.45 4.07 -10.39
C GLU A 161 16.66 4.61 -11.59
N CYS A 162 15.33 4.44 -11.60
CA CYS A 162 14.45 4.98 -12.65
C CYS A 162 14.44 6.51 -12.70
N LEU A 163 14.68 7.18 -11.57
CA LEU A 163 14.83 8.63 -11.48
C LEU A 163 16.25 9.13 -11.85
N GLY A 164 17.12 8.22 -12.27
CA GLY A 164 18.49 8.54 -12.69
C GLY A 164 19.46 8.77 -11.53
N GLY A 165 19.16 8.34 -10.33
CA GLY A 165 20.07 8.34 -9.18
C GLY A 165 21.16 7.26 -9.32
N GLU A 166 22.42 7.61 -9.08
CA GLU A 166 23.55 6.68 -9.04
C GLU A 166 23.71 6.14 -7.61
N LEU A 167 23.27 4.89 -7.38
CA LEU A 167 23.36 4.27 -6.05
C LEU A 167 24.81 3.88 -5.72
N LEU A 168 25.47 4.62 -4.82
CA LEU A 168 26.77 4.26 -4.24
C LEU A 168 26.66 3.15 -3.20
N GLY A 169 25.52 3.04 -2.54
CA GLY A 169 25.23 1.99 -1.58
C GLY A 169 23.75 1.93 -1.25
N PHE A 170 23.31 0.75 -0.80
CA PHE A 170 21.93 0.50 -0.45
C PHE A 170 21.87 -0.41 0.79
N ARG A 171 21.32 0.12 1.89
CA ARG A 171 21.18 -0.64 3.14
C ARG A 171 19.71 -0.94 3.43
N VAL A 172 19.42 -2.18 3.72
CA VAL A 172 18.08 -2.65 4.07
C VAL A 172 18.06 -2.97 5.56
N PHE A 173 17.11 -2.40 6.27
CA PHE A 173 16.80 -2.73 7.66
C PHE A 173 15.53 -3.61 7.73
N PRO A 174 15.29 -4.31 8.84
CA PRO A 174 14.01 -4.98 9.07
C PRO A 174 12.84 -4.02 8.91
N ASP A 175 11.70 -4.55 8.45
CA ASP A 175 10.49 -3.74 8.31
C ASP A 175 10.10 -3.09 9.65
N HIS A 176 9.65 -1.83 9.60
CA HIS A 176 9.38 -0.99 10.79
C HIS A 176 10.58 -0.74 11.73
N HIS A 177 11.81 -0.85 11.24
CA HIS A 177 13.00 -0.55 12.03
C HIS A 177 13.00 0.90 12.52
N VAL A 178 13.29 1.09 13.81
CA VAL A 178 13.48 2.41 14.40
C VAL A 178 14.95 2.81 14.29
N TYR A 179 15.24 3.80 13.46
CA TYR A 179 16.61 4.26 13.24
C TYR A 179 17.20 4.92 14.48
N THR A 180 18.48 4.69 14.71
CA THR A 180 19.25 5.34 15.76
C THR A 180 20.26 6.33 15.18
N PRO A 181 20.70 7.36 15.93
CA PRO A 181 21.69 8.34 15.45
C PRO A 181 23.05 7.73 15.08
N SER A 182 23.34 6.50 15.52
CA SER A 182 24.59 5.79 15.23
C SER A 182 24.56 4.93 13.96
N GLU A 183 23.40 4.77 13.35
CA GLU A 183 23.18 4.02 12.09
C GLU A 183 23.23 4.91 10.87
#